data_174818838079476b42e2a7a310ff5982
#
_entry.id   174818838079476b42e2a7a310ff5982
#
_cell.length_a   1.000
_cell.length_b   1.000
_cell.length_c   1.000
_cell.angle_alpha   90.00
_cell.angle_beta   90.00
_cell.angle_gamma   90.00
#
_symmetry.space_group_name_H-M   'P 1'
#
loop_
_entity.id
_entity.type
_entity.pdbx_description
1 polymer ?
#
loop_
_entity_poly.entity_id
_entity_poly.type
_entity_poly.pdbx_seq_one_letter_code
_entity_poly.pdbx_strand_id
1 'polypeptide(L)'
;MEAVDYGILCLIPPIVTVALALITKQTILSLLLGVWVGSTIINGWNPISGFVKIFPDFMIPSLGNEYNAGLVLLVTLAGGMIIMLRETGGAYAFAKLMSRKVDTPAKGQVLTSVSAVAFCYTEPCLILGTIMRPVTDAVRVSRAKLAYILDSLGCNLASFSPISSYGPFITGLIATELTAAGLAGVSEWGVWAGMLKYNMYSLFAILTVFIVAIGDINIGPMYKEEMRARREGKVLGDGVQPLTPEKKAEFPEGYEPTLISFVLPMAALFVSLFAVIFWTGDLAANGFAGCFRNANITVAIMVAFICTGITAGIVGVVKGLWKPIKSFNTFVNGMIELINVPFIL
;
A
#
# COMPACT_ATOMS: atom_id res chain seq x y z
N MET A 1 -10.91 28.26 15.47
CA MET A 1 -9.72 29.14 15.31
C MET A 1 -9.90 29.89 14.01
N GLU A 2 -9.87 31.22 14.02
CA GLU A 2 -9.82 31.99 12.78
C GLU A 2 -8.58 31.53 11.98
N ALA A 3 -8.76 31.30 10.69
CA ALA A 3 -7.66 30.89 9.83
C ALA A 3 -6.67 32.06 9.68
N VAL A 4 -5.56 32.00 10.40
CA VAL A 4 -4.48 32.97 10.26
C VAL A 4 -3.73 32.64 8.99
N ASP A 5 -3.70 33.58 8.04
CA ASP A 5 -2.93 33.43 6.79
C ASP A 5 -1.45 33.70 7.08
N TYR A 6 -0.66 32.62 7.05
CA TYR A 6 0.80 32.69 7.19
C TYR A 6 1.53 32.95 5.87
N GLY A 7 0.82 33.07 4.75
CA GLY A 7 1.39 33.34 3.44
C GLY A 7 2.50 32.36 3.07
N ILE A 8 3.63 32.88 2.63
CA ILE A 8 4.80 32.08 2.17
C ILE A 8 5.45 31.23 3.28
N LEU A 9 5.22 31.57 4.55
CA LEU A 9 5.76 30.82 5.69
C LEU A 9 5.23 29.40 5.77
N CYS A 10 4.06 29.12 5.19
CA CYS A 10 3.49 27.76 5.08
C CYS A 10 4.37 26.79 4.30
N LEU A 11 5.28 27.29 3.46
CA LEU A 11 6.20 26.46 2.68
C LEU A 11 7.43 26.02 3.47
N ILE A 12 7.76 26.67 4.58
CA ILE A 12 8.97 26.37 5.36
C ILE A 12 8.95 24.94 5.92
N PRO A 13 7.88 24.47 6.62
CA PRO A 13 7.84 23.12 7.17
C PRO A 13 8.05 22.02 6.13
N PRO A 14 7.33 21.98 4.99
CA PRO A 14 7.55 20.95 3.98
C PRO A 14 8.94 21.05 3.33
N ILE A 15 9.48 22.24 3.07
CA ILE A 15 10.83 22.41 2.51
C ILE A 15 11.88 21.86 3.48
N VAL A 16 11.78 22.20 4.77
CA VAL A 16 12.69 21.69 5.81
C VAL A 16 12.60 20.17 5.90
N THR A 17 11.40 19.60 5.90
CA THR A 17 11.18 18.16 5.93
C THR A 17 11.88 17.46 4.77
N VAL A 18 11.65 17.94 3.54
CA VAL A 18 12.23 17.33 2.34
C VAL A 18 13.76 17.47 2.34
N ALA A 19 14.28 18.66 2.66
CA ALA A 19 15.72 18.90 2.73
C ALA A 19 16.40 17.99 3.77
N LEU A 20 15.82 17.88 4.97
CA LEU A 20 16.35 17.00 6.01
C LEU A 20 16.25 15.52 5.61
N ALA A 21 15.16 15.09 4.98
CA ALA A 21 14.99 13.71 4.53
C ALA A 21 16.06 13.34 3.48
N LEU A 22 16.39 14.23 2.56
CA LEU A 22 17.42 14.02 1.55
C LEU A 22 18.84 13.97 2.16
N ILE A 23 19.11 14.83 3.15
CA ILE A 23 20.43 14.92 3.80
C ILE A 23 20.63 13.76 4.78
N THR A 24 19.67 13.53 5.66
CA THR A 24 19.81 12.57 6.77
C THR A 24 19.46 11.14 6.37
N LYS A 25 18.69 10.95 5.28
CA LYS A 25 18.06 9.68 4.86
C LYS A 25 17.19 9.05 5.97
N GLN A 26 16.70 9.87 6.89
CA GLN A 26 15.86 9.50 8.03
C GLN A 26 14.50 10.17 7.93
N THR A 27 13.52 9.49 7.35
CA THR A 27 12.20 10.06 7.05
C THR A 27 11.44 10.47 8.31
N ILE A 28 11.37 9.60 9.33
CA ILE A 28 10.61 9.86 10.57
C ILE A 28 11.14 11.09 11.31
N LEU A 29 12.46 11.16 11.47
CA LEU A 29 13.08 12.31 12.14
C LEU A 29 12.83 13.61 11.35
N SER A 30 12.92 13.55 10.03
CA SER A 30 12.70 14.73 9.18
C SER A 30 11.26 15.22 9.23
N LEU A 31 10.28 14.31 9.27
CA LEU A 31 8.87 14.64 9.44
C LEU A 31 8.61 15.29 10.81
N LEU A 32 9.15 14.71 11.89
CA LEU A 32 9.01 15.26 13.23
C LEU A 32 9.59 16.68 13.32
N LEU A 33 10.77 16.92 12.74
CA LEU A 33 11.39 18.23 12.70
C LEU A 33 10.59 19.22 11.84
N GLY A 34 10.01 18.79 10.74
CA GLY A 34 9.12 19.62 9.92
C GLY A 34 7.86 20.05 10.67
N VAL A 35 7.21 19.12 11.38
CA VAL A 35 6.07 19.42 12.23
C VAL A 35 6.47 20.37 13.37
N TRP A 36 7.65 20.18 13.97
CA TRP A 36 8.17 21.08 14.99
C TRP A 36 8.40 22.50 14.47
N VAL A 37 8.97 22.66 13.28
CA VAL A 37 9.13 23.96 12.63
C VAL A 37 7.78 24.62 12.39
N GLY A 38 6.80 23.87 11.84
CA GLY A 38 5.45 24.37 11.62
C GLY A 38 4.76 24.81 12.92
N SER A 39 4.82 23.96 13.95
CA SER A 39 4.31 24.29 15.28
C SER A 39 4.99 25.51 15.91
N THR A 40 6.30 25.67 15.71
CA THR A 40 7.05 26.84 16.18
C THR A 40 6.55 28.13 15.53
N ILE A 41 6.31 28.12 14.22
CA ILE A 41 5.79 29.27 13.47
C ILE A 41 4.42 29.67 14.02
N ILE A 42 3.49 28.71 14.17
CA ILE A 42 2.14 28.93 14.66
C ILE A 42 2.13 29.46 16.10
N ASN A 43 3.11 29.05 16.93
CA ASN A 43 3.21 29.45 18.32
C ASN A 43 4.14 30.67 18.53
N GLY A 44 4.11 31.63 17.60
CA GLY A 44 4.83 32.90 17.73
C GLY A 44 6.34 32.78 17.73
N TRP A 45 6.90 31.83 16.97
CA TRP A 45 8.34 31.56 16.85
C TRP A 45 9.00 31.09 18.16
N ASN A 46 8.22 30.53 19.08
CA ASN A 46 8.75 29.95 20.30
C ASN A 46 9.00 28.44 20.11
N PRO A 47 10.28 28.00 20.01
CA PRO A 47 10.60 26.60 19.71
C PRO A 47 10.23 25.65 20.85
N ILE A 48 10.29 26.09 22.11
CA ILE A 48 9.92 25.26 23.27
C ILE A 48 8.41 25.03 23.29
N SER A 49 7.64 26.10 23.17
CA SER A 49 6.17 26.03 23.08
C SER A 49 5.76 25.22 21.86
N GLY A 50 6.40 25.44 20.71
CA GLY A 50 6.18 24.68 19.48
C GLY A 50 6.40 23.18 19.67
N PHE A 51 7.48 22.78 20.37
CA PHE A 51 7.76 21.37 20.63
C PHE A 51 6.70 20.72 21.54
N VAL A 52 6.37 21.36 22.65
CA VAL A 52 5.39 20.82 23.60
C VAL A 52 4.01 20.68 22.95
N LYS A 53 3.62 21.63 22.12
CA LYS A 53 2.32 21.65 21.46
C LYS A 53 2.19 20.70 20.28
N ILE A 54 3.28 20.08 19.79
CA ILE A 54 3.20 19.01 18.79
C ILE A 54 2.23 17.91 19.24
N PHE A 55 2.31 17.52 20.49
CA PHE A 55 1.52 16.40 21.00
C PHE A 55 0.03 16.72 21.08
N PRO A 56 -0.42 17.73 21.86
CA PRO A 56 -1.84 18.02 22.05
C PRO A 56 -2.51 18.62 20.80
N ASP A 57 -1.80 19.41 20.00
CA ASP A 57 -2.42 20.15 18.91
C ASP A 57 -2.39 19.38 17.57
N PHE A 58 -1.43 18.46 17.38
CA PHE A 58 -1.26 17.73 16.11
C PHE A 58 -1.31 16.22 16.29
N MET A 59 -0.44 15.61 17.12
CA MET A 59 -0.32 14.16 17.17
C MET A 59 -1.55 13.47 17.77
N ILE A 60 -2.05 13.95 18.91
CA ILE A 60 -3.22 13.35 19.56
C ILE A 60 -4.48 13.52 18.71
N PRO A 61 -4.80 14.72 18.17
CA PRO A 61 -5.94 14.87 17.27
C PRO A 61 -5.82 14.04 15.98
N SER A 62 -4.60 13.92 15.42
CA SER A 62 -4.37 13.07 14.24
C SER A 62 -4.64 11.61 14.52
N LEU A 63 -4.17 11.08 15.66
CA LEU A 63 -4.44 9.69 16.07
C LEU A 63 -5.90 9.47 16.47
N GLY A 64 -6.55 10.49 17.03
CA GLY A 64 -7.96 10.47 17.38
C GLY A 64 -8.91 10.60 16.17
N ASN A 65 -8.38 10.91 15.00
CA ASN A 65 -9.18 10.94 13.78
C ASN A 65 -9.49 9.49 13.33
N GLU A 66 -10.77 9.22 13.10
CA GLU A 66 -11.26 7.87 12.73
C GLU A 66 -10.57 7.33 11.46
N TYR A 67 -10.33 8.17 10.48
CA TYR A 67 -9.65 7.79 9.25
C TYR A 67 -8.19 7.38 9.50
N ASN A 68 -7.42 8.21 10.24
CA ASN A 68 -6.02 7.93 10.54
C ASN A 68 -5.85 6.69 11.43
N ALA A 69 -6.72 6.55 12.46
CA ALA A 69 -6.76 5.35 13.28
C ALA A 69 -7.05 4.10 12.44
N GLY A 70 -7.99 4.22 11.48
CA GLY A 70 -8.28 3.17 10.51
C GLY A 70 -7.08 2.79 9.65
N LEU A 71 -6.31 3.78 9.15
CA LEU A 71 -5.08 3.51 8.38
C LEU A 71 -4.01 2.79 9.19
N VAL A 72 -3.79 3.21 10.45
CA VAL A 72 -2.83 2.54 11.35
C VAL A 72 -3.18 1.07 11.53
N LEU A 73 -4.46 0.77 11.81
CA LEU A 73 -4.93 -0.60 11.95
C LEU A 73 -4.81 -1.39 10.64
N LEU A 74 -5.20 -0.78 9.51
CA LEU A 74 -5.15 -1.40 8.19
C LEU A 74 -3.71 -1.83 7.84
N VAL A 75 -2.73 -0.93 7.94
CA VAL A 75 -1.33 -1.23 7.61
C VAL A 75 -0.75 -2.28 8.56
N THR A 76 -1.09 -2.21 9.84
CA THR A 76 -0.65 -3.19 10.84
C THR A 76 -1.21 -4.58 10.52
N LEU A 77 -2.51 -4.70 10.21
CA LEU A 77 -3.14 -5.96 9.83
C LEU A 77 -2.62 -6.51 8.49
N ALA A 78 -2.30 -5.61 7.53
CA ALA A 78 -1.65 -6.00 6.29
C ALA A 78 -0.33 -6.72 6.53
N GLY A 79 0.48 -6.26 7.50
CA GLY A 79 1.72 -6.91 7.90
C GLY A 79 1.50 -8.35 8.36
N GLY A 80 0.49 -8.58 9.20
CA GLY A 80 0.09 -9.93 9.62
C GLY A 80 -0.28 -10.82 8.45
N MET A 81 -1.13 -10.34 7.54
CA MET A 81 -1.54 -11.06 6.34
C MET A 81 -0.33 -11.39 5.43
N ILE A 82 0.54 -10.43 5.16
CA ILE A 82 1.70 -10.60 4.27
C ILE A 82 2.64 -11.68 4.81
N ILE A 83 2.95 -11.65 6.11
CA ILE A 83 3.81 -12.65 6.74
C ILE A 83 3.19 -14.05 6.65
N MET A 84 1.88 -14.17 6.90
CA MET A 84 1.19 -15.44 6.81
C MET A 84 1.26 -16.03 5.40
N LEU A 85 1.04 -15.23 4.35
CA LEU A 85 1.17 -15.66 2.96
C LEU A 85 2.61 -16.04 2.59
N ARG A 86 3.60 -15.33 3.14
CA ARG A 86 5.02 -15.62 2.92
C ARG A 86 5.44 -16.92 3.60
N GLU A 87 5.16 -17.06 4.88
CA GLU A 87 5.60 -18.19 5.69
C GLU A 87 4.88 -19.52 5.33
N THR A 88 3.62 -19.45 4.84
CA THR A 88 2.93 -20.63 4.28
C THR A 88 3.51 -21.06 2.93
N GLY A 89 4.42 -20.28 2.36
CA GLY A 89 4.99 -20.54 1.04
C GLY A 89 4.01 -20.37 -0.12
N GLY A 90 2.82 -19.84 0.15
CA GLY A 90 1.80 -19.61 -0.88
C GLY A 90 2.31 -18.70 -1.99
N ALA A 91 2.95 -17.59 -1.62
CA ALA A 91 3.57 -16.66 -2.57
C ALA A 91 4.68 -17.34 -3.39
N TYR A 92 5.51 -18.21 -2.77
CA TYR A 92 6.56 -18.98 -3.45
C TYR A 92 5.97 -19.97 -4.45
N ALA A 93 4.92 -20.72 -4.08
CA ALA A 93 4.26 -21.67 -4.96
C ALA A 93 3.61 -20.98 -6.16
N PHE A 94 2.97 -19.82 -5.96
CA PHE A 94 2.43 -18.99 -7.03
C PHE A 94 3.54 -18.49 -7.96
N ALA A 95 4.62 -17.96 -7.41
CA ALA A 95 5.78 -17.52 -8.19
C ALA A 95 6.39 -18.66 -9.02
N LYS A 96 6.57 -19.85 -8.43
CA LYS A 96 7.07 -21.05 -9.12
C LYS A 96 6.15 -21.49 -10.28
N LEU A 97 4.83 -21.37 -10.10
CA LEU A 97 3.88 -21.66 -11.18
C LEU A 97 3.96 -20.63 -12.29
N MET A 98 3.99 -19.34 -11.93
CA MET A 98 4.05 -18.25 -12.90
C MET A 98 5.38 -18.21 -13.66
N SER A 99 6.50 -18.47 -12.99
CA SER A 99 7.83 -18.53 -13.63
C SER A 99 7.94 -19.58 -14.74
N ARG A 100 7.13 -20.64 -14.70
CA ARG A 100 7.06 -21.63 -15.77
C ARG A 100 6.48 -21.08 -17.08
N LYS A 101 5.64 -20.05 -17.02
CA LYS A 101 5.00 -19.40 -18.18
C LYS A 101 5.64 -18.07 -18.55
N VAL A 102 6.47 -17.53 -17.68
CA VAL A 102 7.15 -16.25 -17.82
C VAL A 102 8.62 -16.53 -18.10
N ASP A 103 9.00 -16.43 -19.35
CA ASP A 103 10.33 -16.77 -19.88
C ASP A 103 11.14 -15.52 -20.28
N THR A 104 10.49 -14.34 -20.31
CA THR A 104 11.13 -13.09 -20.71
C THR A 104 10.88 -11.98 -19.69
N PRO A 105 11.80 -10.98 -19.59
CA PRO A 105 11.60 -9.81 -18.75
C PRO A 105 10.30 -9.09 -19.06
N ALA A 106 9.96 -8.91 -20.34
CA ALA A 106 8.71 -8.26 -20.76
C ALA A 106 7.48 -8.99 -20.23
N LYS A 107 7.42 -10.32 -20.33
CA LYS A 107 6.30 -11.10 -19.77
C LYS A 107 6.22 -10.97 -18.25
N GLY A 108 7.35 -10.92 -17.55
CA GLY A 108 7.39 -10.68 -16.10
C GLY A 108 6.82 -9.31 -15.72
N GLN A 109 7.19 -8.27 -16.45
CA GLN A 109 6.70 -6.92 -16.26
C GLN A 109 5.20 -6.82 -16.58
N VAL A 110 4.74 -7.39 -17.69
CA VAL A 110 3.31 -7.40 -18.07
C VAL A 110 2.48 -8.17 -17.04
N LEU A 111 2.94 -9.36 -16.61
CA LEU A 111 2.24 -10.12 -15.57
C LEU A 111 2.11 -9.31 -14.28
N THR A 112 3.19 -8.62 -13.86
CA THR A 112 3.16 -7.74 -12.68
C THR A 112 2.16 -6.61 -12.87
N SER A 113 2.14 -5.98 -14.04
CA SER A 113 1.21 -4.88 -14.35
C SER A 113 -0.24 -5.33 -14.35
N VAL A 114 -0.55 -6.47 -14.97
CA VAL A 114 -1.90 -7.05 -14.96
C VAL A 114 -2.33 -7.46 -13.55
N SER A 115 -1.40 -8.03 -12.77
CA SER A 115 -1.67 -8.36 -11.38
C SER A 115 -1.96 -7.10 -10.56
N ALA A 116 -1.24 -5.99 -10.78
CA ALA A 116 -1.52 -4.73 -10.09
C ALA A 116 -2.93 -4.20 -10.38
N VAL A 117 -3.43 -4.35 -11.62
CA VAL A 117 -4.81 -4.01 -11.97
C VAL A 117 -5.79 -4.92 -11.22
N ALA A 118 -5.54 -6.23 -11.18
CA ALA A 118 -6.41 -7.18 -10.49
C ALA A 118 -6.48 -6.95 -8.98
N PHE A 119 -5.41 -6.42 -8.39
CA PHE A 119 -5.29 -6.16 -6.95
C PHE A 119 -5.46 -4.68 -6.56
N CYS A 120 -5.93 -3.82 -7.46
CA CYS A 120 -6.07 -2.38 -7.20
C CYS A 120 -7.04 -2.02 -6.05
N TYR A 121 -7.82 -2.97 -5.57
CA TYR A 121 -8.75 -2.81 -4.44
C TYR A 121 -8.07 -2.97 -3.07
N THR A 122 -6.89 -3.57 -3.06
CA THR A 122 -6.08 -3.78 -1.85
C THR A 122 -4.77 -3.04 -2.08
N GLU A 123 -4.05 -2.66 -1.06
CA GLU A 123 -2.77 -1.96 -1.20
C GLU A 123 -1.77 -2.77 -2.08
N PRO A 124 -1.81 -2.64 -3.44
CA PRO A 124 -1.10 -3.56 -4.33
C PRO A 124 0.41 -3.48 -4.17
N CYS A 125 0.94 -2.32 -3.80
CA CYS A 125 2.38 -2.15 -3.58
C CYS A 125 2.91 -3.07 -2.48
N LEU A 126 2.18 -3.19 -1.37
CA LEU A 126 2.58 -4.02 -0.23
C LEU A 126 2.47 -5.51 -0.55
N ILE A 127 1.34 -5.92 -1.13
CA ILE A 127 1.03 -7.33 -1.38
C ILE A 127 1.82 -7.86 -2.57
N LEU A 128 1.70 -7.20 -3.72
CA LEU A 128 2.32 -7.67 -4.96
C LEU A 128 3.83 -7.51 -4.96
N GLY A 129 4.36 -6.50 -4.25
CA GLY A 129 5.80 -6.36 -4.08
C GLY A 129 6.44 -7.63 -3.54
N THR A 130 5.81 -8.25 -2.56
CA THR A 130 6.29 -9.49 -1.96
C THR A 130 6.06 -10.70 -2.88
N ILE A 131 4.91 -10.78 -3.54
CA ILE A 131 4.51 -11.93 -4.38
C ILE A 131 5.28 -11.94 -5.70
N MET A 132 5.47 -10.78 -6.35
CA MET A 132 6.06 -10.69 -7.69
C MET A 132 7.59 -10.71 -7.68
N ARG A 133 8.24 -10.42 -6.55
CA ARG A 133 9.71 -10.48 -6.43
C ARG A 133 10.32 -11.77 -6.99
N PRO A 134 9.93 -12.99 -6.53
CA PRO A 134 10.51 -14.22 -7.05
C PRO A 134 10.26 -14.42 -8.55
N VAL A 135 9.12 -13.95 -9.08
CA VAL A 135 8.77 -14.06 -10.51
C VAL A 135 9.67 -13.16 -11.34
N THR A 136 9.80 -11.89 -10.94
CA THR A 136 10.60 -10.90 -11.65
C THR A 136 12.09 -11.19 -11.56
N ASP A 137 12.57 -11.70 -10.42
CA ASP A 137 13.96 -12.11 -10.24
C ASP A 137 14.33 -13.29 -11.15
N ALA A 138 13.43 -14.28 -11.29
CA ALA A 138 13.65 -15.44 -12.16
C ALA A 138 13.90 -15.04 -13.63
N VAL A 139 13.29 -13.94 -14.08
CA VAL A 139 13.47 -13.41 -15.45
C VAL A 139 14.38 -12.18 -15.49
N ARG A 140 15.14 -11.93 -14.42
CA ARG A 140 16.16 -10.88 -14.32
C ARG A 140 15.63 -9.47 -14.59
N VAL A 141 14.43 -9.16 -14.10
CA VAL A 141 13.91 -7.80 -14.00
C VAL A 141 14.47 -7.17 -12.73
N SER A 142 15.00 -5.97 -12.82
CA SER A 142 15.57 -5.27 -11.66
C SER A 142 14.51 -4.94 -10.60
N ARG A 143 14.91 -4.91 -9.34
CA ARG A 143 14.02 -4.51 -8.23
C ARG A 143 13.54 -3.06 -8.36
N ALA A 144 14.36 -2.20 -8.97
CA ALA A 144 14.00 -0.83 -9.29
C ALA A 144 12.84 -0.78 -10.30
N LYS A 145 12.88 -1.64 -11.33
CA LYS A 145 11.82 -1.74 -12.33
C LYS A 145 10.53 -2.30 -11.74
N LEU A 146 10.63 -3.34 -10.89
CA LEU A 146 9.50 -3.87 -10.15
C LEU A 146 8.84 -2.79 -9.28
N ALA A 147 9.65 -2.04 -8.52
CA ALA A 147 9.17 -0.95 -7.68
C ALA A 147 8.46 0.13 -8.52
N TYR A 148 9.05 0.53 -9.66
CA TYR A 148 8.44 1.48 -10.58
C TYR A 148 7.05 1.01 -11.07
N ILE A 149 6.93 -0.25 -11.51
CA ILE A 149 5.66 -0.79 -12.00
C ILE A 149 4.60 -0.77 -10.90
N LEU A 150 4.94 -1.25 -9.71
CA LEU A 150 4.00 -1.36 -8.61
C LEU A 150 3.58 -0.01 -8.06
N ASP A 151 4.51 0.91 -7.87
CA ASP A 151 4.25 2.25 -7.38
C ASP A 151 3.42 3.05 -8.38
N SER A 152 3.87 3.10 -9.64
CA SER A 152 3.18 3.87 -10.69
C SER A 152 1.80 3.31 -11.04
N LEU A 153 1.55 2.00 -10.91
CA LEU A 153 0.21 1.45 -11.09
C LEU A 153 -0.61 1.48 -9.82
N GLY A 154 -0.02 1.11 -8.67
CA GLY A 154 -0.74 0.96 -7.42
C GLY A 154 -1.46 2.24 -6.99
N CYS A 155 -0.72 3.33 -6.83
CA CYS A 155 -1.28 4.61 -6.42
C CYS A 155 -2.26 5.19 -7.46
N ASN A 156 -1.91 5.09 -8.75
CA ASN A 156 -2.76 5.65 -9.80
C ASN A 156 -4.05 4.86 -10.00
N LEU A 157 -4.00 3.52 -9.98
CA LEU A 157 -5.20 2.68 -10.06
C LEU A 157 -6.08 2.85 -8.81
N ALA A 158 -5.47 2.98 -7.63
CA ALA A 158 -6.22 3.22 -6.39
C ALA A 158 -7.02 4.52 -6.45
N SER A 159 -6.50 5.58 -7.10
CA SER A 159 -7.22 6.85 -7.25
C SER A 159 -8.44 6.75 -8.18
N PHE A 160 -8.48 5.77 -9.08
CA PHE A 160 -9.62 5.48 -9.95
C PHE A 160 -10.61 4.49 -9.34
N SER A 161 -10.23 3.80 -8.27
CA SER A 161 -11.06 2.76 -7.67
C SER A 161 -11.92 3.34 -6.54
N PRO A 162 -13.25 3.23 -6.61
CA PRO A 162 -14.12 3.62 -5.51
C PRO A 162 -13.99 2.70 -4.30
N ILE A 163 -13.39 1.53 -4.46
CA ILE A 163 -13.28 0.48 -3.45
C ILE A 163 -11.94 0.56 -2.69
N SER A 164 -10.98 1.32 -3.23
CA SER A 164 -9.70 1.54 -2.56
C SER A 164 -9.86 2.50 -1.37
N SER A 165 -8.85 2.55 -0.49
CA SER A 165 -8.77 3.53 0.60
C SER A 165 -8.75 4.98 0.11
N TYR A 166 -8.30 5.23 -1.13
CA TYR A 166 -8.22 6.56 -1.74
C TYR A 166 -9.59 7.14 -2.10
N GLY A 167 -10.54 6.33 -2.56
CA GLY A 167 -11.89 6.80 -2.92
C GLY A 167 -12.60 7.52 -1.76
N PRO A 168 -12.83 6.85 -0.61
CA PRO A 168 -13.41 7.47 0.57
C PRO A 168 -12.60 8.66 1.11
N PHE A 169 -11.27 8.60 1.06
CA PHE A 169 -10.42 9.71 1.49
C PHE A 169 -10.63 10.97 0.64
N ILE A 170 -10.55 10.84 -0.68
CA ILE A 170 -10.73 11.98 -1.59
C ILE A 170 -12.15 12.52 -1.51
N THR A 171 -13.15 11.65 -1.45
CA THR A 171 -14.55 12.10 -1.30
C THR A 171 -14.80 12.78 0.05
N GLY A 172 -14.13 12.37 1.13
CA GLY A 172 -14.17 13.05 2.41
C GLY A 172 -13.61 14.47 2.35
N LEU A 173 -12.47 14.67 1.65
CA LEU A 173 -11.94 16.01 1.40
C LEU A 173 -12.89 16.87 0.56
N ILE A 174 -13.45 16.30 -0.51
CA ILE A 174 -14.44 17.00 -1.37
C ILE A 174 -15.66 17.39 -0.54
N ALA A 175 -16.19 16.52 0.33
CA ALA A 175 -17.33 16.80 1.18
C ALA A 175 -17.06 17.98 2.14
N THR A 176 -15.85 18.05 2.68
CA THR A 176 -15.41 19.16 3.55
C THR A 176 -15.42 20.48 2.78
N GLU A 177 -14.85 20.50 1.57
CA GLU A 177 -14.81 21.72 0.73
C GLU A 177 -16.19 22.12 0.21
N LEU A 178 -17.05 21.16 -0.17
CA LEU A 178 -18.45 21.46 -0.57
C LEU A 178 -19.24 22.09 0.59
N THR A 179 -19.03 21.60 1.80
CA THR A 179 -19.66 22.16 3.00
C THR A 179 -19.15 23.57 3.27
N ALA A 180 -17.87 23.83 3.18
CA ALA A 180 -17.27 25.16 3.36
C ALA A 180 -17.75 26.14 2.30
N ALA A 181 -17.98 25.69 1.06
CA ALA A 181 -18.50 26.48 -0.04
C ALA A 181 -20.04 26.69 0.02
N GLY A 182 -20.74 26.11 0.99
CA GLY A 182 -22.20 26.22 1.11
C GLY A 182 -22.99 25.46 0.02
N LEU A 183 -22.35 24.51 -0.67
CA LEU A 183 -22.95 23.73 -1.75
C LEU A 183 -23.66 22.48 -1.20
N ALA A 184 -24.69 22.70 -0.39
CA ALA A 184 -25.51 21.60 0.14
C ALA A 184 -26.27 20.88 -0.98
N GLY A 185 -26.18 19.55 -1.03
CA GLY A 185 -26.88 18.71 -2.00
C GLY A 185 -26.06 18.30 -3.23
N VAL A 186 -24.84 18.78 -3.37
CA VAL A 186 -23.90 18.27 -4.38
C VAL A 186 -23.27 16.98 -3.87
N SER A 187 -23.36 15.90 -4.68
CA SER A 187 -22.77 14.62 -4.31
C SER A 187 -21.25 14.65 -4.46
N GLU A 188 -20.51 14.42 -3.36
CA GLU A 188 -19.06 14.31 -3.33
C GLU A 188 -18.55 13.19 -4.26
N TRP A 189 -19.29 12.08 -4.34
CA TRP A 189 -18.99 10.99 -5.27
C TRP A 189 -19.22 11.37 -6.73
N GLY A 190 -20.23 12.20 -7.00
CA GLY A 190 -20.48 12.76 -8.33
C GLY A 190 -19.33 13.67 -8.78
N VAL A 191 -18.84 14.52 -7.88
CA VAL A 191 -17.68 15.39 -8.13
C VAL A 191 -16.43 14.55 -8.35
N TRP A 192 -16.16 13.55 -7.49
CA TRP A 192 -15.03 12.63 -7.64
C TRP A 192 -15.07 11.91 -8.99
N ALA A 193 -16.18 11.29 -9.36
CA ALA A 193 -16.34 10.61 -10.65
C ALA A 193 -16.14 11.57 -11.84
N GLY A 194 -16.65 12.80 -11.71
CA GLY A 194 -16.48 13.85 -12.71
C GLY A 194 -15.04 14.28 -12.91
N MET A 195 -14.22 14.30 -11.85
CA MET A 195 -12.82 14.71 -11.93
C MET A 195 -11.90 13.61 -12.48
N LEU A 196 -12.29 12.32 -12.47
CA LEU A 196 -11.44 11.23 -12.95
C LEU A 196 -10.97 11.43 -14.40
N LYS A 197 -11.83 11.93 -15.27
CA LYS A 197 -11.48 12.24 -16.67
C LYS A 197 -10.43 13.34 -16.82
N TYR A 198 -10.22 14.16 -15.82
CA TYR A 198 -9.21 15.23 -15.79
C TYR A 198 -7.93 14.83 -15.04
N ASN A 199 -7.89 13.63 -14.44
CA ASN A 199 -6.71 13.11 -13.80
C ASN A 199 -5.70 12.60 -14.85
N MET A 200 -5.17 13.54 -15.65
CA MET A 200 -4.27 13.24 -16.77
C MET A 200 -3.00 12.55 -16.31
N TYR A 201 -2.46 12.93 -15.15
CA TYR A 201 -1.26 12.29 -14.61
C TYR A 201 -1.46 10.79 -14.43
N SER A 202 -2.50 10.38 -13.73
CA SER A 202 -2.76 8.96 -13.47
C SER A 202 -3.08 8.19 -14.75
N LEU A 203 -3.84 8.79 -15.68
CA LEU A 203 -4.12 8.18 -16.99
C LEU A 203 -2.83 7.92 -17.79
N PHE A 204 -1.98 8.93 -17.91
CA PHE A 204 -0.72 8.78 -18.64
C PHE A 204 0.30 7.91 -17.89
N ALA A 205 0.32 7.93 -16.57
CA ALA A 205 1.19 7.06 -15.78
C ALA A 205 0.84 5.59 -15.99
N ILE A 206 -0.45 5.22 -15.90
CA ILE A 206 -0.93 3.85 -16.17
C ILE A 206 -0.56 3.44 -17.60
N LEU A 207 -0.87 4.27 -18.59
CA LEU A 207 -0.56 4.00 -20.00
C LEU A 207 0.95 3.80 -20.21
N THR A 208 1.76 4.68 -19.64
CA THR A 208 3.22 4.62 -19.75
C THR A 208 3.78 3.32 -19.18
N VAL A 209 3.29 2.87 -18.02
CA VAL A 209 3.74 1.61 -17.43
C VAL A 209 3.45 0.43 -18.36
N PHE A 210 2.26 0.36 -18.96
CA PHE A 210 1.93 -0.70 -19.90
C PHE A 210 2.80 -0.64 -21.18
N ILE A 211 3.02 0.54 -21.75
CA ILE A 211 3.90 0.74 -22.92
C ILE A 211 5.32 0.27 -22.58
N VAL A 212 5.83 0.70 -21.42
CA VAL A 212 7.17 0.36 -20.93
C VAL A 212 7.31 -1.14 -20.64
N ALA A 213 6.28 -1.77 -20.06
CA ALA A 213 6.30 -3.19 -19.73
C ALA A 213 6.20 -4.08 -20.98
N ILE A 214 5.32 -3.74 -21.92
CA ILE A 214 5.12 -4.50 -23.17
C ILE A 214 6.32 -4.33 -24.11
N GLY A 215 6.78 -3.09 -24.26
CA GLY A 215 7.93 -2.76 -25.13
C GLY A 215 9.29 -3.07 -24.52
N ASP A 216 9.33 -3.47 -23.24
CA ASP A 216 10.57 -3.67 -22.47
C ASP A 216 11.51 -2.46 -22.55
N ILE A 217 10.92 -1.26 -22.50
CA ILE A 217 11.61 0.01 -22.68
C ILE A 217 12.32 0.39 -21.40
N ASN A 218 13.60 0.73 -21.50
CA ASN A 218 14.42 1.13 -20.37
C ASN A 218 15.23 2.37 -20.74
N ILE A 219 15.10 3.45 -19.95
CA ILE A 219 15.70 4.75 -20.25
C ILE A 219 16.48 5.27 -19.03
N GLY A 220 17.58 5.97 -19.27
CA GLY A 220 18.35 6.65 -18.23
C GLY A 220 18.87 5.74 -17.12
N PRO A 221 18.70 6.08 -15.84
CA PRO A 221 19.16 5.25 -14.72
C PRO A 221 18.54 3.86 -14.70
N MET A 222 17.25 3.71 -15.09
CA MET A 222 16.57 2.43 -15.15
C MET A 222 17.24 1.47 -16.12
N TYR A 223 17.78 1.97 -17.24
CA TYR A 223 18.52 1.15 -18.20
C TYR A 223 19.76 0.50 -17.55
N LYS A 224 20.49 1.24 -16.71
CA LYS A 224 21.66 0.72 -15.99
C LYS A 224 21.27 -0.40 -15.03
N GLU A 225 20.19 -0.22 -14.29
CA GLU A 225 19.66 -1.20 -13.35
C GLU A 225 19.23 -2.50 -14.08
N GLU A 226 18.48 -2.37 -15.18
CA GLU A 226 18.04 -3.49 -15.99
C GLU A 226 19.22 -4.23 -16.65
N MET A 227 20.20 -3.49 -17.19
CA MET A 227 21.37 -4.12 -17.81
C MET A 227 22.22 -4.89 -16.78
N ARG A 228 22.37 -4.35 -15.55
CA ARG A 228 23.02 -5.08 -14.46
C ARG A 228 22.27 -6.37 -14.14
N ALA A 229 20.93 -6.28 -13.94
CA ALA A 229 20.10 -7.44 -13.63
C ALA A 229 20.21 -8.52 -14.73
N ARG A 230 20.20 -8.13 -16.01
CA ARG A 230 20.23 -9.05 -17.14
C ARG A 230 21.61 -9.68 -17.40
N ARG A 231 22.67 -8.87 -17.32
CA ARG A 231 24.03 -9.33 -17.62
C ARG A 231 24.69 -10.05 -16.47
N GLU A 232 24.54 -9.50 -15.25
CA GLU A 232 25.23 -10.00 -14.06
C GLU A 232 24.33 -10.88 -13.18
N GLY A 233 23.02 -10.91 -13.43
CA GLY A 233 22.04 -11.59 -12.56
C GLY A 233 21.78 -10.86 -11.24
N LYS A 234 22.35 -9.65 -11.04
CA LYS A 234 22.18 -8.86 -9.83
C LYS A 234 20.95 -7.96 -9.96
N VAL A 235 19.85 -8.37 -9.36
CA VAL A 235 18.57 -7.61 -9.39
C VAL A 235 18.57 -6.39 -8.48
N LEU A 236 19.49 -6.32 -7.51
CA LEU A 236 19.71 -5.17 -6.61
C LEU A 236 21.03 -4.47 -6.96
N GLY A 237 21.10 -3.17 -6.68
CA GLY A 237 22.33 -2.38 -6.79
C GLY A 237 23.40 -2.81 -5.81
N ASP A 238 24.68 -2.61 -6.17
CA ASP A 238 25.78 -2.88 -5.27
C ASP A 238 25.68 -1.97 -4.02
N GLY A 239 25.71 -2.57 -2.83
CA GLY A 239 25.59 -1.86 -1.57
C GLY A 239 24.17 -1.42 -1.17
N VAL A 240 23.16 -1.71 -1.99
CA VAL A 240 21.75 -1.44 -1.67
C VAL A 240 21.22 -2.58 -0.81
N GLN A 241 20.80 -2.27 0.41
CA GLN A 241 20.07 -3.20 1.25
C GLN A 241 18.58 -2.90 1.14
N PRO A 242 17.72 -3.91 0.94
CA PRO A 242 16.26 -3.73 1.01
C PRO A 242 15.87 -3.22 2.39
N LEU A 243 14.97 -2.24 2.46
CA LEU A 243 14.41 -1.75 3.74
C LEU A 243 13.76 -2.87 4.56
N THR A 244 13.20 -3.85 3.87
CA THR A 244 12.68 -5.08 4.48
C THR A 244 13.64 -6.21 4.17
N PRO A 245 14.33 -6.78 5.19
CA PRO A 245 15.26 -7.89 4.98
C PRO A 245 14.57 -9.06 4.27
N GLU A 246 15.21 -9.60 3.25
CA GLU A 246 14.75 -10.82 2.60
C GLU A 246 15.02 -12.00 3.54
N LYS A 247 14.07 -12.30 4.40
CA LYS A 247 14.05 -13.62 5.03
C LYS A 247 13.61 -14.60 3.93
N LYS A 248 14.55 -15.41 3.42
CA LYS A 248 14.18 -16.58 2.62
C LYS A 248 13.24 -17.41 3.48
N ALA A 249 12.07 -17.75 2.95
CA ALA A 249 11.17 -18.65 3.66
C ALA A 249 11.88 -20.00 3.75
N GLU A 250 12.36 -20.35 4.95
CA GLU A 250 12.93 -21.67 5.24
C GLU A 250 11.76 -22.57 5.63
N PHE A 251 11.49 -23.53 4.78
CA PHE A 251 10.44 -24.53 5.05
C PHE A 251 11.04 -25.73 5.78
N PRO A 252 10.30 -26.31 6.74
CA PRO A 252 10.71 -27.54 7.40
C PRO A 252 10.91 -28.68 6.39
N GLU A 253 11.82 -29.63 6.68
CA GLU A 253 12.01 -30.82 5.88
C GLU A 253 10.68 -31.57 5.69
N GLY A 254 10.35 -31.88 4.44
CA GLY A 254 9.10 -32.53 4.08
C GLY A 254 7.89 -31.61 3.83
N TYR A 255 8.02 -30.31 4.03
CA TYR A 255 6.95 -29.36 3.69
C TYR A 255 7.11 -28.85 2.25
N GLU A 256 6.15 -29.15 1.40
CA GLU A 256 6.09 -28.60 0.05
C GLU A 256 5.04 -27.48 -0.05
N PRO A 257 5.46 -26.24 -0.37
CA PRO A 257 4.52 -25.15 -0.63
C PRO A 257 3.64 -25.49 -1.83
N THR A 258 2.33 -25.37 -1.66
CA THR A 258 1.37 -25.66 -2.73
C THR A 258 0.59 -24.42 -3.10
N LEU A 259 0.03 -24.41 -4.32
CA LEU A 259 -0.81 -23.32 -4.80
C LEU A 259 -2.04 -23.07 -3.94
N ILE A 260 -2.55 -24.10 -3.25
CA ILE A 260 -3.68 -23.97 -2.31
C ILE A 260 -3.33 -23.00 -1.17
N SER A 261 -2.07 -22.99 -0.71
CA SER A 261 -1.61 -22.05 0.33
C SER A 261 -1.62 -20.58 -0.12
N PHE A 262 -1.80 -20.33 -1.42
CA PHE A 262 -2.01 -18.99 -1.97
C PHE A 262 -3.47 -18.75 -2.35
N VAL A 263 -4.05 -19.64 -3.16
CA VAL A 263 -5.40 -19.45 -3.74
C VAL A 263 -6.47 -19.38 -2.66
N LEU A 264 -6.41 -20.24 -1.64
CA LEU A 264 -7.45 -20.29 -0.61
C LEU A 264 -7.46 -19.02 0.27
N PRO A 265 -6.31 -18.52 0.80
CA PRO A 265 -6.29 -17.23 1.50
C PRO A 265 -6.68 -16.05 0.61
N MET A 266 -6.28 -16.06 -0.67
CA MET A 266 -6.67 -15.00 -1.59
C MET A 266 -8.17 -15.02 -1.92
N ALA A 267 -8.75 -16.21 -2.08
CA ALA A 267 -10.21 -16.35 -2.21
C ALA A 267 -10.92 -15.83 -0.95
N ALA A 268 -10.42 -16.16 0.25
CA ALA A 268 -10.96 -15.66 1.50
C ALA A 268 -10.87 -14.12 1.58
N LEU A 269 -9.79 -13.51 1.07
CA LEU A 269 -9.64 -12.06 0.99
C LEU A 269 -10.78 -11.45 0.18
N PHE A 270 -10.98 -11.90 -1.05
CA PHE A 270 -12.01 -11.32 -1.92
C PHE A 270 -13.43 -11.61 -1.42
N VAL A 271 -13.70 -12.84 -0.97
CA VAL A 271 -15.03 -13.20 -0.45
C VAL A 271 -15.37 -12.35 0.78
N SER A 272 -14.47 -12.24 1.75
CA SER A 272 -14.73 -11.43 2.94
C SER A 272 -14.79 -9.93 2.65
N LEU A 273 -13.95 -9.43 1.74
CA LEU A 273 -13.98 -8.03 1.29
C LEU A 273 -15.37 -7.68 0.74
N PHE A 274 -15.82 -8.43 -0.27
CA PHE A 274 -17.12 -8.17 -0.88
C PHE A 274 -18.30 -8.44 0.06
N ALA A 275 -18.22 -9.47 0.90
CA ALA A 275 -19.25 -9.74 1.90
C ALA A 275 -19.44 -8.56 2.87
N VAL A 276 -18.34 -7.96 3.37
CA VAL A 276 -18.43 -6.80 4.26
C VAL A 276 -18.87 -5.54 3.51
N ILE A 277 -18.43 -5.33 2.26
CA ILE A 277 -18.91 -4.22 1.43
C ILE A 277 -20.43 -4.32 1.23
N PHE A 278 -20.94 -5.50 0.88
CA PHE A 278 -22.38 -5.70 0.65
C PHE A 278 -23.19 -5.57 1.94
N TRP A 279 -22.65 -6.01 3.06
CA TRP A 279 -23.29 -5.88 4.35
C TRP A 279 -23.33 -4.44 4.85
N THR A 280 -22.18 -3.77 4.90
CA THR A 280 -22.08 -2.39 5.43
C THR A 280 -22.69 -1.35 4.49
N GLY A 281 -22.71 -1.62 3.19
CA GLY A 281 -23.29 -0.75 2.18
C GLY A 281 -24.79 -0.99 1.95
N ASP A 282 -25.40 -1.95 2.66
CA ASP A 282 -26.80 -2.37 2.52
C ASP A 282 -27.21 -2.62 1.06
N LEU A 283 -26.72 -3.76 0.52
CA LEU A 283 -26.97 -4.15 -0.86
C LEU A 283 -28.48 -4.22 -1.20
N ALA A 284 -29.31 -4.62 -0.21
CA ALA A 284 -30.74 -4.76 -0.43
C ALA A 284 -31.45 -3.41 -0.61
N ALA A 285 -31.06 -2.40 0.16
CA ALA A 285 -31.64 -1.06 0.09
C ALA A 285 -31.04 -0.20 -1.03
N ASN A 286 -29.71 -0.32 -1.28
CA ASN A 286 -28.98 0.61 -2.14
C ASN A 286 -28.64 0.03 -3.52
N GLY A 287 -28.88 -1.27 -3.75
CA GLY A 287 -28.48 -1.96 -4.96
C GLY A 287 -26.96 -2.07 -5.12
N PHE A 288 -26.48 -2.70 -6.20
CA PHE A 288 -25.07 -3.02 -6.39
C PHE A 288 -24.16 -1.77 -6.41
N ALA A 289 -24.51 -0.75 -7.18
CA ALA A 289 -23.71 0.48 -7.28
C ALA A 289 -23.78 1.34 -6.01
N GLY A 290 -24.96 1.40 -5.37
CA GLY A 290 -25.18 2.18 -4.16
C GLY A 290 -24.49 1.59 -2.94
N CYS A 291 -24.37 0.25 -2.84
CA CYS A 291 -23.71 -0.37 -1.70
C CYS A 291 -22.21 -0.02 -1.64
N PHE A 292 -21.52 0.09 -2.77
CA PHE A 292 -20.10 0.52 -2.79
C PHE A 292 -19.91 1.97 -2.33
N ARG A 293 -20.91 2.81 -2.62
CA ARG A 293 -20.88 4.21 -2.20
C ARG A 293 -21.04 4.39 -0.68
N ASN A 294 -21.88 3.54 -0.08
CA ASN A 294 -22.26 3.64 1.32
C ASN A 294 -21.45 2.72 2.25
N ALA A 295 -20.67 1.79 1.68
CA ALA A 295 -19.90 0.83 2.44
C ALA A 295 -18.71 1.48 3.19
N ASN A 296 -18.41 0.92 4.37
CA ASN A 296 -17.17 1.24 5.06
C ASN A 296 -16.01 0.41 4.49
N ILE A 297 -15.35 0.95 3.47
CA ILE A 297 -14.29 0.26 2.71
C ILE A 297 -13.09 -0.06 3.61
N THR A 298 -12.69 0.85 4.49
CA THR A 298 -11.56 0.65 5.41
C THR A 298 -11.80 -0.57 6.31
N VAL A 299 -12.99 -0.68 6.90
CA VAL A 299 -13.37 -1.84 7.71
C VAL A 299 -13.42 -3.12 6.87
N ALA A 300 -13.95 -3.04 5.64
CA ALA A 300 -14.00 -4.20 4.75
C ALA A 300 -12.62 -4.75 4.42
N ILE A 301 -11.63 -3.90 4.17
CA ILE A 301 -10.24 -4.31 3.92
C ILE A 301 -9.61 -4.90 5.19
N MET A 302 -9.82 -4.29 6.36
CA MET A 302 -9.29 -4.82 7.63
C MET A 302 -9.81 -6.22 7.92
N VAL A 303 -11.11 -6.44 7.77
CA VAL A 303 -11.74 -7.77 7.95
C VAL A 303 -11.18 -8.75 6.92
N ALA A 304 -11.00 -8.32 5.68
CA ALA A 304 -10.42 -9.17 4.63
C ALA A 304 -8.98 -9.61 4.98
N PHE A 305 -8.15 -8.73 5.52
CA PHE A 305 -6.79 -9.08 5.95
C PHE A 305 -6.79 -10.08 7.11
N ILE A 306 -7.70 -9.93 8.08
CA ILE A 306 -7.86 -10.87 9.19
C ILE A 306 -8.31 -12.23 8.67
N CYS A 307 -9.35 -12.29 7.82
CA CYS A 307 -9.87 -13.54 7.24
C CYS A 307 -8.81 -14.25 6.40
N THR A 308 -8.02 -13.49 5.64
CA THR A 308 -6.88 -14.03 4.87
C THR A 308 -5.83 -14.63 5.79
N GLY A 309 -5.45 -13.93 6.86
CA GLY A 309 -4.49 -14.40 7.85
C GLY A 309 -4.98 -15.67 8.55
N ILE A 310 -6.24 -15.71 8.99
CA ILE A 310 -6.85 -16.91 9.60
C ILE A 310 -6.84 -18.08 8.63
N THR A 311 -7.26 -17.86 7.37
CA THR A 311 -7.30 -18.92 6.36
C THR A 311 -5.91 -19.45 6.03
N ALA A 312 -4.91 -18.56 5.88
CA ALA A 312 -3.52 -18.97 5.73
C ALA A 312 -3.00 -19.76 6.93
N GLY A 313 -3.38 -19.34 8.15
CA GLY A 313 -3.06 -20.04 9.39
C GLY A 313 -3.65 -21.44 9.45
N ILE A 314 -4.93 -21.59 9.10
CA ILE A 314 -5.60 -22.89 9.04
C ILE A 314 -4.89 -23.80 8.02
N VAL A 315 -4.59 -23.28 6.82
CA VAL A 315 -3.86 -24.05 5.80
C VAL A 315 -2.49 -24.49 6.30
N GLY A 316 -1.74 -23.60 6.98
CA GLY A 316 -0.45 -23.94 7.57
C GLY A 316 -0.53 -25.02 8.66
N VAL A 317 -1.55 -24.96 9.51
CA VAL A 317 -1.78 -25.95 10.57
C VAL A 317 -2.21 -27.30 9.98
N VAL A 318 -3.17 -27.31 9.05
CA VAL A 318 -3.65 -28.54 8.39
C VAL A 318 -2.54 -29.25 7.63
N LYS A 319 -1.61 -28.51 7.03
CA LYS A 319 -0.45 -29.05 6.33
C LYS A 319 0.74 -29.41 7.24
N GLY A 320 0.57 -29.27 8.55
CA GLY A 320 1.61 -29.63 9.51
C GLY A 320 2.79 -28.64 9.60
N LEU A 321 2.66 -27.46 8.99
CA LEU A 321 3.71 -26.43 9.03
C LEU A 321 3.85 -25.85 10.44
N TRP A 322 2.73 -25.64 11.13
CA TRP A 322 2.69 -25.00 12.44
C TRP A 322 1.69 -25.66 13.39
N LYS A 323 1.95 -25.47 14.69
CA LYS A 323 0.91 -25.60 15.73
C LYS A 323 0.04 -24.35 15.74
N PRO A 324 -1.25 -24.41 16.16
CA PRO A 324 -2.16 -23.25 16.15
C PRO A 324 -1.60 -21.99 16.81
N ILE A 325 -0.95 -22.16 17.97
CA ILE A 325 -0.36 -21.02 18.69
C ILE A 325 0.80 -20.37 17.93
N LYS A 326 1.59 -21.15 17.18
CA LYS A 326 2.66 -20.61 16.35
C LYS A 326 2.08 -19.84 15.16
N SER A 327 0.98 -20.31 14.58
CA SER A 327 0.27 -19.60 13.51
C SER A 327 -0.19 -18.21 13.98
N PHE A 328 -0.81 -18.14 15.16
CA PHE A 328 -1.22 -16.86 15.74
C PHE A 328 -0.02 -15.92 15.98
N ASN A 329 1.04 -16.44 16.61
CA ASN A 329 2.25 -15.65 16.86
C ASN A 329 2.91 -15.15 15.55
N THR A 330 2.87 -15.95 14.47
CA THR A 330 3.37 -15.53 13.15
C THR A 330 2.58 -14.34 12.62
N PHE A 331 1.24 -14.36 12.75
CA PHE A 331 0.40 -13.24 12.35
C PHE A 331 0.75 -11.97 13.15
N VAL A 332 0.85 -12.09 14.49
CA VAL A 332 1.22 -10.96 15.36
C VAL A 332 2.62 -10.42 15.04
N ASN A 333 3.59 -11.28 14.78
CA ASN A 333 4.93 -10.86 14.37
C ASN A 333 4.90 -10.07 13.06
N GLY A 334 4.04 -10.44 12.11
CA GLY A 334 3.83 -9.68 10.89
C GLY A 334 3.25 -8.30 11.14
N MET A 335 2.31 -8.19 12.06
CA MET A 335 1.78 -6.89 12.49
C MET A 335 2.90 -6.00 13.05
N ILE A 336 3.79 -6.55 13.87
CA ILE A 336 4.92 -5.83 14.47
C ILE A 336 5.94 -5.40 13.40
N GLU A 337 6.21 -6.23 12.39
CA GLU A 337 7.17 -5.88 11.31
C GLU A 337 6.76 -4.62 10.55
N LEU A 338 5.46 -4.37 10.36
CA LEU A 338 4.98 -3.18 9.64
C LEU A 338 4.54 -2.02 10.56
N ILE A 339 4.65 -2.14 11.87
CA ILE A 339 4.19 -1.10 12.80
C ILE A 339 4.92 0.25 12.60
N ASN A 340 6.12 0.23 12.06
CA ASN A 340 6.87 1.46 11.77
C ASN A 340 6.29 2.27 10.61
N VAL A 341 5.53 1.65 9.70
CA VAL A 341 4.98 2.32 8.51
C VAL A 341 3.90 3.35 8.90
N PRO A 342 2.96 3.05 9.80
CA PRO A 342 1.97 4.02 10.27
C PRO A 342 2.55 5.28 10.93
N PHE A 343 3.77 5.20 11.51
CA PHE A 343 4.41 6.38 12.08
C PHE A 343 4.96 7.35 11.04
N ILE A 344 5.00 6.95 9.78
CA ILE A 344 5.40 7.79 8.65
C ILE A 344 4.17 8.48 8.05
N LEU A 345 3.02 7.84 8.12
CA LEU A 345 1.73 8.34 7.64
C LEU A 345 1.08 9.30 8.64
#